data_a030204143ef6d567333a3da14a118eb
#
_entry.id   a030204143ef6d567333a3da14a118eb
#
_cell.length_a   1.000
_cell.length_b   1.000
_cell.length_c   1.000
_cell.angle_alpha   90.00
_cell.angle_beta   90.00
_cell.angle_gamma   90.00
#
_symmetry.space_group_name_H-M   'P 1'
#
loop_
_entity.id
_entity.type
_entity.pdbx_description
1 polymer ?
#
loop_
_entity_poly.entity_id
_entity_poly.type
_entity_poly.pdbx_seq_one_letter_code
_entity_poly.pdbx_strand_id
1 'polypeptide(L)'
;VYRSTNAGVTWNNISGNLPDVPHQSIVIDPMFPQNVYVGNDLGVYVSTNNGGVWFEFRTGMPYALVFDLGIIYPSRNIRAVTHGNGVYERDLIQSPVGITPIGNEIPKEYYLGQNYPNPFNPSTKIKFSIPLSRGVPEGRGVSVKMTVYDITGRVVATPVNDNLMPGNYEISFEGSAYSSGVYFYKLISGSFVETKKMLLIK
;
A
#
# COMPACT_ATOMS: atom_id res chain seq x y z
N VAL A 1 15.28 -11.06 -8.34
CA VAL A 1 15.10 -10.97 -6.89
C VAL A 1 14.41 -12.24 -6.40
N TYR A 2 14.92 -12.82 -5.31
CA TYR A 2 14.38 -14.05 -4.72
C TYR A 2 14.08 -13.84 -3.25
N ARG A 3 13.06 -14.54 -2.74
CA ARG A 3 12.64 -14.51 -1.35
C ARG A 3 12.52 -15.92 -0.78
N SER A 4 13.05 -16.12 0.42
CA SER A 4 12.80 -17.30 1.25
C SER A 4 11.89 -16.95 2.43
N THR A 5 10.99 -17.85 2.78
CA THR A 5 10.13 -17.77 4.00
C THR A 5 10.46 -18.87 5.01
N ASN A 6 11.52 -19.67 4.73
CA ASN A 6 11.93 -20.81 5.55
C ASN A 6 13.45 -20.83 5.77
N ALA A 7 14.01 -19.68 6.12
CA ALA A 7 15.43 -19.50 6.45
C ALA A 7 16.40 -19.98 5.35
N GLY A 8 16.03 -19.79 4.06
CA GLY A 8 16.90 -20.10 2.93
C GLY A 8 16.80 -21.53 2.41
N VAL A 9 15.91 -22.36 2.96
CA VAL A 9 15.72 -23.75 2.49
C VAL A 9 15.13 -23.78 1.07
N THR A 10 14.18 -22.91 0.79
CA THR A 10 13.63 -22.72 -0.55
C THR A 10 13.56 -21.23 -0.91
N TRP A 11 13.67 -20.92 -2.20
CA TRP A 11 13.66 -19.57 -2.73
C TRP A 11 12.63 -19.43 -3.83
N ASN A 12 11.78 -18.43 -3.73
CA ASN A 12 10.79 -18.09 -4.74
C ASN A 12 11.22 -16.84 -5.50
N ASN A 13 11.08 -16.85 -6.81
CA ASN A 13 11.33 -15.67 -7.63
C ASN A 13 10.21 -14.65 -7.40
N ILE A 14 10.58 -13.44 -6.99
CA ILE A 14 9.70 -12.31 -6.76
C ILE A 14 10.06 -11.11 -7.65
N SER A 15 10.81 -11.32 -8.73
CA SER A 15 11.18 -10.25 -9.67
C SER A 15 9.96 -9.66 -10.40
N GLY A 16 8.94 -10.48 -10.66
CA GLY A 16 7.68 -10.02 -11.26
C GLY A 16 7.85 -9.15 -12.48
N ASN A 17 7.39 -7.92 -12.40
CA ASN A 17 7.49 -6.91 -13.45
C ASN A 17 8.71 -5.97 -13.34
N LEU A 18 9.72 -6.30 -12.51
CA LEU A 18 10.97 -5.55 -12.51
C LEU A 18 11.63 -5.60 -13.90
N PRO A 19 12.31 -4.51 -14.31
CA PRO A 19 13.14 -4.55 -15.51
C PRO A 19 14.22 -5.65 -15.44
N ASP A 20 14.53 -6.24 -16.57
CA ASP A 20 15.60 -7.24 -16.68
C ASP A 20 16.98 -6.57 -16.75
N VAL A 21 17.40 -6.03 -15.62
CA VAL A 21 18.68 -5.36 -15.41
C VAL A 21 19.29 -5.84 -14.09
N PRO A 22 20.60 -5.66 -13.86
CA PRO A 22 21.24 -5.98 -12.60
C PRO A 22 20.60 -5.24 -11.41
N HIS A 23 20.35 -5.95 -10.32
CA HIS A 23 19.85 -5.42 -9.05
C HIS A 23 20.97 -5.48 -8.01
N GLN A 24 21.43 -4.33 -7.51
CA GLN A 24 22.60 -4.22 -6.65
C GLN A 24 22.25 -4.17 -5.16
N SER A 25 21.10 -3.60 -4.82
CA SER A 25 20.73 -3.39 -3.41
C SER A 25 19.26 -3.68 -3.16
N ILE A 26 18.97 -4.16 -1.96
CA ILE A 26 17.61 -4.42 -1.48
C ILE A 26 17.50 -4.04 -0.01
N VAL A 27 16.42 -3.33 0.34
CA VAL A 27 16.07 -3.05 1.73
C VAL A 27 14.60 -3.32 1.99
N ILE A 28 14.31 -3.78 3.20
CA ILE A 28 12.95 -4.04 3.67
C ILE A 28 12.62 -3.00 4.73
N ASP A 29 11.43 -2.40 4.66
CA ASP A 29 10.96 -1.50 5.70
C ASP A 29 10.71 -2.29 7.00
N PRO A 30 11.45 -2.05 8.10
CA PRO A 30 11.26 -2.81 9.33
C PRO A 30 9.91 -2.58 10.01
N MET A 31 9.26 -1.42 9.75
CA MET A 31 7.94 -1.13 10.30
C MET A 31 6.82 -1.74 9.43
N PHE A 32 7.05 -1.83 8.13
CA PHE A 32 6.13 -2.41 7.16
C PHE A 32 6.86 -3.44 6.29
N PRO A 33 7.10 -4.67 6.80
CA PRO A 33 7.94 -5.68 6.13
C PRO A 33 7.44 -6.14 4.75
N GLN A 34 6.20 -5.83 4.39
CA GLN A 34 5.67 -6.03 3.04
C GLN A 34 6.22 -5.02 2.03
N ASN A 35 6.75 -3.88 2.50
CA ASN A 35 7.39 -2.87 1.67
C ASN A 35 8.85 -3.23 1.46
N VAL A 36 9.18 -3.59 0.23
CA VAL A 36 10.52 -3.97 -0.21
C VAL A 36 11.00 -2.98 -1.27
N TYR A 37 12.18 -2.45 -1.12
CA TYR A 37 12.82 -1.52 -2.05
C TYR A 37 14.02 -2.18 -2.71
N VAL A 38 14.16 -1.99 -4.01
CA VAL A 38 15.27 -2.53 -4.82
C VAL A 38 15.93 -1.41 -5.60
N GLY A 39 17.26 -1.33 -5.52
CA GLY A 39 18.09 -0.48 -6.35
C GLY A 39 18.67 -1.27 -7.53
N ASN A 40 18.57 -0.72 -8.72
CA ASN A 40 19.08 -1.32 -9.94
C ASN A 40 19.72 -0.29 -10.88
N ASP A 41 20.07 -0.69 -12.09
CA ASP A 41 20.72 0.18 -13.09
C ASP A 41 19.83 1.32 -13.59
N LEU A 42 18.51 1.25 -13.37
CA LEU A 42 17.54 2.25 -13.82
C LEU A 42 17.01 3.14 -12.68
N GLY A 43 17.34 2.80 -11.42
CA GLY A 43 16.90 3.57 -10.26
C GLY A 43 16.35 2.72 -9.12
N VAL A 44 15.41 3.26 -8.37
CA VAL A 44 14.77 2.58 -7.24
C VAL A 44 13.37 2.11 -7.60
N TYR A 45 13.06 0.90 -7.22
CA TYR A 45 11.73 0.28 -7.34
C TYR A 45 11.22 -0.12 -5.95
N VAL A 46 9.92 -0.12 -5.77
CA VAL A 46 9.27 -0.53 -4.53
C VAL A 46 8.15 -1.53 -4.80
N SER A 47 8.05 -2.51 -3.93
CA SER A 47 6.87 -3.36 -3.81
C SER A 47 6.25 -3.13 -2.43
N THR A 48 4.93 -3.00 -2.36
CA THR A 48 4.18 -2.91 -1.09
C THR A 48 3.46 -4.22 -0.72
N ASN A 49 3.75 -5.29 -1.48
CA ASN A 49 3.11 -6.60 -1.33
C ASN A 49 4.11 -7.76 -1.42
N ASN A 50 5.27 -7.59 -0.76
CA ASN A 50 6.31 -8.63 -0.65
C ASN A 50 6.91 -9.08 -2.00
N GLY A 51 7.02 -8.19 -2.98
CA GLY A 51 7.57 -8.49 -4.30
C GLY A 51 6.56 -9.01 -5.31
N GLY A 52 5.26 -8.98 -5.00
CA GLY A 52 4.22 -9.40 -5.94
C GLY A 52 4.12 -8.50 -7.17
N VAL A 53 4.22 -7.19 -6.94
CA VAL A 53 4.26 -6.17 -8.01
C VAL A 53 5.23 -5.07 -7.60
N TRP A 54 5.94 -4.50 -8.59
CA TRP A 54 6.93 -3.46 -8.40
C TRP A 54 6.55 -2.19 -9.15
N PHE A 55 6.84 -1.04 -8.52
CA PHE A 55 6.60 0.30 -9.07
C PHE A 55 7.89 1.10 -9.03
N GLU A 56 8.09 1.98 -10.00
CA GLU A 56 9.19 2.93 -9.94
C GLU A 56 9.06 3.85 -8.71
N PHE A 57 10.18 4.02 -8.01
CA PHE A 57 10.25 4.82 -6.79
C PHE A 57 11.38 5.85 -6.87
N ARG A 58 11.45 6.59 -7.97
CA ARG A 58 12.56 7.51 -8.29
C ARG A 58 12.14 8.96 -8.56
N THR A 59 10.94 9.40 -8.21
CA THR A 59 10.50 10.78 -8.43
C THR A 59 11.55 11.78 -7.94
N GLY A 60 12.02 12.66 -8.83
CA GLY A 60 13.08 13.63 -8.55
C GLY A 60 14.51 13.08 -8.75
N MET A 61 14.68 11.79 -9.03
CA MET A 61 15.94 11.16 -9.36
C MET A 61 15.95 10.79 -10.87
N PRO A 62 17.00 11.13 -11.64
CA PRO A 62 17.14 10.67 -13.01
C PRO A 62 17.32 9.15 -13.08
N TYR A 63 17.31 8.56 -14.27
CA TYR A 63 17.81 7.20 -14.46
C TYR A 63 19.27 7.16 -14.04
N ALA A 64 19.57 6.34 -13.06
CA ALA A 64 20.90 6.19 -12.50
C ALA A 64 21.06 4.80 -11.90
N LEU A 65 22.26 4.23 -12.05
CA LEU A 65 22.63 3.01 -11.38
C LEU A 65 22.70 3.27 -9.87
N VAL A 66 21.91 2.51 -9.10
CA VAL A 66 21.86 2.58 -7.64
C VAL A 66 22.71 1.47 -7.05
N PHE A 67 23.80 1.86 -6.41
CA PHE A 67 24.73 0.92 -5.75
C PHE A 67 24.20 0.40 -4.44
N ASP A 68 23.59 1.31 -3.65
CA ASP A 68 23.16 0.95 -2.31
C ASP A 68 21.92 1.73 -1.89
N LEU A 69 21.13 1.10 -1.02
CA LEU A 69 19.94 1.65 -0.39
C LEU A 69 20.09 1.58 1.12
N GLY A 70 19.79 2.66 1.81
CA GLY A 70 19.76 2.70 3.27
C GLY A 70 18.49 3.34 3.81
N ILE A 71 17.90 2.77 4.84
CA ILE A 71 16.76 3.36 5.56
C ILE A 71 17.29 4.07 6.80
N ILE A 72 16.86 5.33 7.00
CA ILE A 72 17.29 6.19 8.09
C ILE A 72 16.18 6.35 9.09
N TYR A 73 16.49 6.10 10.35
CA TYR A 73 15.62 6.31 11.50
C TYR A 73 16.13 7.47 12.36
N PRO A 74 15.25 8.25 12.99
CA PRO A 74 13.79 8.10 13.07
C PRO A 74 13.02 8.77 11.92
N SER A 75 13.66 9.47 10.98
CA SER A 75 13.00 10.24 9.93
C SER A 75 12.18 9.41 8.94
N ARG A 76 12.43 8.09 8.86
CA ARG A 76 11.80 7.17 7.92
C ARG A 76 12.02 7.56 6.46
N ASN A 77 13.27 7.89 6.13
CA ASN A 77 13.69 8.20 4.78
C ASN A 77 14.49 7.05 4.20
N ILE A 78 14.38 6.84 2.89
CA ILE A 78 15.28 5.98 2.14
C ILE A 78 16.30 6.84 1.40
N ARG A 79 17.57 6.44 1.48
CA ARG A 79 18.67 7.01 0.69
C ARG A 79 19.09 6.04 -0.40
N ALA A 80 19.26 6.57 -1.60
CA ALA A 80 19.80 5.85 -2.74
C ALA A 80 21.16 6.43 -3.10
N VAL A 81 22.19 5.62 -3.01
CA VAL A 81 23.57 5.98 -3.43
C VAL A 81 23.72 5.60 -4.88
N THR A 82 23.99 6.57 -5.75
CA THR A 82 24.04 6.37 -7.20
C THR A 82 25.45 6.49 -7.76
N HIS A 83 25.67 5.86 -8.92
CA HIS A 83 26.91 6.05 -9.67
C HIS A 83 26.87 7.37 -10.46
N GLY A 84 27.70 8.32 -10.05
CA GLY A 84 27.90 9.58 -10.78
C GLY A 84 26.83 10.65 -10.59
N ASN A 85 25.69 10.34 -9.93
CA ASN A 85 24.58 11.30 -9.75
C ASN A 85 24.37 11.70 -8.27
N GLY A 86 25.28 11.29 -7.36
CA GLY A 86 25.19 11.63 -5.94
C GLY A 86 24.26 10.74 -5.13
N VAL A 87 23.70 11.29 -4.04
CA VAL A 87 22.81 10.59 -3.12
C VAL A 87 21.44 11.26 -3.14
N TYR A 88 20.41 10.47 -3.31
CA TYR A 88 19.03 10.92 -3.28
C TYR A 88 18.34 10.42 -2.01
N GLU A 89 17.47 11.25 -1.46
CA GLU A 89 16.70 10.93 -0.27
C GLU A 89 15.22 11.24 -0.49
N ARG A 90 14.35 10.37 0.01
CA ARG A 90 12.90 10.62 0.07
C ARG A 90 12.25 9.82 1.19
N ASP A 91 11.04 10.22 1.54
CA ASP A 91 10.23 9.51 2.53
C ASP A 91 9.93 8.08 2.04
N LEU A 92 9.98 7.11 2.97
CA LEU A 92 9.44 5.76 2.75
C LEU A 92 7.93 5.84 2.50
N ILE A 93 7.41 4.86 1.76
CA ILE A 93 5.96 4.70 1.66
C ILE A 93 5.41 4.49 3.07
N GLN A 94 4.52 5.38 3.47
CA GLN A 94 3.77 5.25 4.70
C GLN A 94 2.58 4.33 4.40
N SER A 95 2.60 3.10 4.93
CA SER A 95 1.36 2.32 4.93
C SER A 95 0.47 2.90 6.01
N PRO A 96 -0.77 3.30 5.70
CA PRO A 96 -1.69 3.80 6.72
C PRO A 96 -1.90 2.73 7.80
N VAL A 97 -1.90 3.16 9.05
CA VAL A 97 -2.13 2.27 10.19
C VAL A 97 -3.49 1.58 10.01
N GLY A 98 -3.47 0.23 9.99
CA GLY A 98 -4.68 -0.60 9.87
C GLY A 98 -5.07 -0.99 8.44
N ILE A 99 -4.34 -0.55 7.41
CA ILE A 99 -4.56 -1.00 6.03
C ILE A 99 -3.53 -2.07 5.67
N THR A 100 -4.01 -3.24 5.30
CA THR A 100 -3.16 -4.37 4.90
C THR A 100 -3.34 -4.65 3.42
N PRO A 101 -2.26 -4.61 2.60
CA PRO A 101 -2.32 -5.13 1.23
C PRO A 101 -2.62 -6.63 1.23
N ILE A 102 -3.51 -7.07 0.36
CA ILE A 102 -3.88 -8.48 0.19
C ILE A 102 -3.70 -8.93 -1.26
N GLY A 103 -3.00 -10.06 -1.45
CA GLY A 103 -2.74 -10.63 -2.77
C GLY A 103 -1.65 -9.89 -3.56
N ASN A 104 -1.29 -10.46 -4.70
CA ASN A 104 -0.16 -10.03 -5.53
C ASN A 104 -0.58 -9.53 -6.92
N GLU A 105 -1.90 -9.47 -7.19
CA GLU A 105 -2.42 -9.04 -8.49
C GLU A 105 -2.84 -7.58 -8.44
N ILE A 106 -2.49 -6.84 -9.49
CA ILE A 106 -3.04 -5.49 -9.70
C ILE A 106 -4.48 -5.65 -10.19
N PRO A 107 -5.47 -5.11 -9.44
CA PRO A 107 -6.86 -5.16 -9.87
C PRO A 107 -7.06 -4.33 -11.14
N LYS A 108 -8.00 -4.76 -11.97
CA LYS A 108 -8.34 -4.07 -13.22
C LYS A 108 -9.34 -2.94 -13.01
N GLU A 109 -10.10 -2.99 -11.90
CA GLU A 109 -11.18 -2.05 -11.59
C GLU A 109 -11.17 -1.70 -10.10
N TYR A 110 -11.74 -0.54 -9.78
CA TYR A 110 -12.05 -0.18 -8.40
C TYR A 110 -13.11 -1.11 -7.84
N TYR A 111 -12.98 -1.46 -6.59
CA TYR A 111 -13.94 -2.30 -5.89
C TYR A 111 -14.05 -1.90 -4.43
N LEU A 112 -15.26 -1.89 -3.89
CA LEU A 112 -15.51 -1.82 -2.45
C LEU A 112 -16.30 -3.07 -2.03
N GLY A 113 -15.69 -3.90 -1.18
CA GLY A 113 -16.31 -5.11 -0.65
C GLY A 113 -17.36 -4.82 0.42
N GLN A 114 -18.31 -5.75 0.58
CA GLN A 114 -19.14 -5.78 1.78
C GLN A 114 -18.26 -6.13 2.97
N ASN A 115 -18.44 -5.42 4.09
CA ASN A 115 -17.74 -5.77 5.32
C ASN A 115 -18.09 -7.18 5.80
N TYR A 116 -17.11 -7.87 6.38
CA TYR A 116 -17.32 -9.20 6.93
C TYR A 116 -16.57 -9.35 8.28
N PRO A 117 -17.26 -9.85 9.32
CA PRO A 117 -18.68 -10.20 9.38
C PRO A 117 -19.62 -8.99 9.23
N ASN A 118 -20.87 -9.22 8.82
CA ASN A 118 -21.96 -8.24 8.84
C ASN A 118 -23.30 -8.98 9.09
N PRO A 119 -23.97 -8.81 10.22
CA PRO A 119 -23.64 -7.92 11.35
C PRO A 119 -22.28 -8.22 12.01
N PHE A 120 -21.70 -7.22 12.70
CA PHE A 120 -20.42 -7.37 13.36
C PHE A 120 -20.45 -6.96 14.84
N ASN A 121 -19.52 -7.54 15.65
CA ASN A 121 -19.34 -7.27 17.08
C ASN A 121 -17.90 -7.59 17.53
N PRO A 122 -17.12 -6.66 18.05
CA PRO A 122 -17.17 -5.24 17.75
C PRO A 122 -16.41 -4.89 16.47
N SER A 123 -15.70 -5.86 15.85
CA SER A 123 -14.81 -5.64 14.72
C SER A 123 -15.33 -6.24 13.42
N THR A 124 -14.96 -5.64 12.31
CA THR A 124 -15.23 -6.12 10.97
C THR A 124 -14.10 -5.75 10.02
N LYS A 125 -13.99 -6.47 8.92
CA LYS A 125 -13.01 -6.23 7.86
C LYS A 125 -13.70 -5.72 6.61
N ILE A 126 -13.08 -4.74 5.95
CA ILE A 126 -13.55 -4.17 4.69
C ILE A 126 -12.44 -4.33 3.66
N LYS A 127 -12.76 -4.99 2.56
CA LYS A 127 -11.84 -5.16 1.42
C LYS A 127 -12.16 -4.13 0.35
N PHE A 128 -11.12 -3.61 -0.30
CA PHE A 128 -11.28 -2.74 -1.46
C PHE A 128 -10.10 -2.87 -2.41
N SER A 129 -10.29 -2.46 -3.66
CA SER A 129 -9.28 -2.58 -4.71
C SER A 129 -9.05 -1.24 -5.40
N ILE A 130 -7.79 -0.95 -5.68
CA ILE A 130 -7.33 0.25 -6.39
C ILE A 130 -6.62 -0.21 -7.66
N PRO A 131 -7.16 0.04 -8.85
CA PRO A 131 -6.53 -0.34 -10.12
C PRO A 131 -5.37 0.58 -10.48
N LEU A 132 -4.57 0.15 -11.45
CA LEU A 132 -3.59 1.01 -12.09
C LEU A 132 -4.32 2.11 -12.88
N SER A 133 -4.21 3.35 -12.43
CA SER A 133 -4.85 4.50 -13.10
C SER A 133 -3.90 5.15 -14.10
N ARG A 134 -4.37 5.36 -15.35
CA ARG A 134 -3.61 6.12 -16.35
C ARG A 134 -3.46 7.58 -15.91
N GLY A 135 -2.24 8.13 -16.02
CA GLY A 135 -1.94 9.52 -15.71
C GLY A 135 -1.56 9.81 -14.26
N VAL A 136 -1.52 8.81 -13.39
CA VAL A 136 -0.88 8.96 -12.08
C VAL A 136 0.63 8.85 -12.27
N PRO A 137 1.43 9.84 -11.86
CA PRO A 137 2.89 9.74 -11.95
C PRO A 137 3.40 8.49 -11.24
N GLU A 138 4.36 7.83 -11.85
CA GLU A 138 5.00 6.64 -11.31
C GLU A 138 5.51 6.85 -9.88
N GLY A 139 5.27 5.87 -9.01
CA GLY A 139 5.65 5.95 -7.60
C GLY A 139 4.79 6.88 -6.74
N ARG A 140 3.72 7.46 -7.28
CA ARG A 140 2.69 8.16 -6.50
C ARG A 140 1.42 7.33 -6.49
N GLY A 141 0.96 6.98 -5.29
CA GLY A 141 -0.36 6.37 -5.12
C GLY A 141 -1.49 7.30 -5.57
N VAL A 142 -2.67 6.75 -5.74
CA VAL A 142 -3.89 7.54 -5.92
C VAL A 142 -4.46 7.92 -4.56
N SER A 143 -5.03 9.12 -4.45
CA SER A 143 -5.71 9.55 -3.23
C SER A 143 -6.93 8.67 -2.98
N VAL A 144 -6.98 8.06 -1.79
CA VAL A 144 -8.06 7.17 -1.35
C VAL A 144 -8.59 7.67 -0.03
N LYS A 145 -9.89 7.86 0.05
CA LYS A 145 -10.57 8.23 1.29
C LYS A 145 -11.73 7.28 1.57
N MET A 146 -11.71 6.63 2.74
CA MET A 146 -12.84 5.90 3.26
C MET A 146 -13.40 6.60 4.48
N THR A 147 -14.68 6.89 4.48
CA THR A 147 -15.37 7.60 5.56
C THR A 147 -16.56 6.79 6.05
N VAL A 148 -16.71 6.69 7.37
CA VAL A 148 -17.84 6.02 8.00
C VAL A 148 -18.82 7.07 8.53
N TYR A 149 -20.11 6.83 8.29
CA TYR A 149 -21.22 7.71 8.67
C TYR A 149 -22.23 6.95 9.52
N ASP A 150 -22.88 7.66 10.45
CA ASP A 150 -24.09 7.18 11.10
C ASP A 150 -25.32 7.37 10.20
N ILE A 151 -26.50 6.95 10.68
CA ILE A 151 -27.76 7.04 9.92
C ILE A 151 -28.19 8.49 9.65
N THR A 152 -27.64 9.47 10.37
CA THR A 152 -27.94 10.88 10.16
C THR A 152 -27.02 11.53 9.13
N GLY A 153 -26.04 10.78 8.59
CA GLY A 153 -25.03 11.26 7.66
C GLY A 153 -23.84 11.96 8.33
N ARG A 154 -23.77 11.94 9.66
CA ARG A 154 -22.62 12.48 10.40
C ARG A 154 -21.42 11.55 10.27
N VAL A 155 -20.26 12.11 9.99
CA VAL A 155 -18.99 11.38 9.98
C VAL A 155 -18.66 10.91 11.40
N VAL A 156 -18.45 9.61 11.57
CA VAL A 156 -18.02 8.98 12.84
C VAL A 156 -16.58 8.50 12.81
N ALA A 157 -16.05 8.14 11.62
CA ALA A 157 -14.67 7.75 11.45
C ALA A 157 -14.18 8.01 10.01
N THR A 158 -12.86 8.09 9.84
CA THR A 158 -12.20 8.12 8.54
C THR A 158 -11.05 7.11 8.57
N PRO A 159 -11.36 5.81 8.36
CA PRO A 159 -10.36 4.75 8.48
C PRO A 159 -9.28 4.77 7.40
N VAL A 160 -9.54 5.41 6.26
CA VAL A 160 -8.55 5.61 5.17
C VAL A 160 -8.61 7.07 4.73
N ASN A 161 -7.45 7.72 4.67
CA ASN A 161 -7.29 9.05 4.06
C ASN A 161 -5.82 9.20 3.63
N ASP A 162 -5.43 8.52 2.56
CA ASP A 162 -4.04 8.43 2.15
C ASP A 162 -3.88 8.19 0.64
N ASN A 163 -2.64 8.29 0.16
CA ASN A 163 -2.27 7.91 -1.20
C ASN A 163 -1.87 6.44 -1.21
N LEU A 164 -2.67 5.59 -1.85
CA LEU A 164 -2.43 4.16 -1.96
C LEU A 164 -1.96 3.77 -3.36
N MET A 165 -0.98 2.87 -3.41
CA MET A 165 -0.53 2.26 -4.66
C MET A 165 -1.64 1.35 -5.23
N PRO A 166 -1.63 1.02 -6.55
CA PRO A 166 -2.52 0.02 -7.10
C PRO A 166 -2.37 -1.31 -6.37
N GLY A 167 -3.49 -1.93 -5.99
CA GLY A 167 -3.48 -3.17 -5.22
C GLY A 167 -4.83 -3.48 -4.59
N ASN A 168 -4.88 -4.63 -3.93
CA ASN A 168 -6.00 -5.06 -3.10
C ASN A 168 -5.67 -4.79 -1.64
N TYR A 169 -6.65 -4.29 -0.90
CA TYR A 169 -6.47 -3.85 0.49
C TYR A 169 -7.56 -4.38 1.40
N GLU A 170 -7.22 -4.60 2.66
CA GLU A 170 -8.14 -4.91 3.74
C GLU A 170 -7.89 -3.95 4.90
N ILE A 171 -8.95 -3.41 5.47
CA ILE A 171 -8.90 -2.65 6.73
C ILE A 171 -9.73 -3.34 7.80
N SER A 172 -9.31 -3.20 9.05
CA SER A 172 -10.12 -3.56 10.21
C SER A 172 -10.82 -2.31 10.74
N PHE A 173 -12.12 -2.39 10.96
CA PHE A 173 -12.89 -1.34 11.58
C PHE A 173 -13.41 -1.80 12.95
N GLU A 174 -13.10 -1.02 13.99
CA GLU A 174 -13.48 -1.29 15.38
C GLU A 174 -14.67 -0.44 15.78
N GLY A 175 -15.78 -1.12 16.10
CA GLY A 175 -17.04 -0.49 16.49
C GLY A 175 -17.20 -0.26 18.00
N SER A 176 -16.21 -0.60 18.84
CA SER A 176 -16.31 -0.59 20.30
C SER A 176 -16.75 0.77 20.88
N ALA A 177 -16.32 1.87 20.24
CA ALA A 177 -16.67 3.23 20.64
C ALA A 177 -18.05 3.70 20.17
N TYR A 178 -18.74 2.95 19.31
CA TYR A 178 -20.00 3.37 18.68
C TYR A 178 -21.18 2.56 19.22
N SER A 179 -22.39 3.12 19.17
CA SER A 179 -23.61 2.44 19.56
C SER A 179 -24.02 1.39 18.54
N SER A 180 -24.73 0.32 18.97
CA SER A 180 -25.38 -0.61 18.05
C SER A 180 -26.29 0.14 17.08
N GLY A 181 -26.24 -0.23 15.82
CA GLY A 181 -27.02 0.44 14.78
C GLY A 181 -26.48 0.29 13.38
N VAL A 182 -27.14 0.96 12.45
CA VAL A 182 -26.76 0.99 11.03
C VAL A 182 -25.73 2.11 10.81
N TYR A 183 -24.68 1.75 10.09
CA TYR A 183 -23.64 2.66 9.61
C TYR A 183 -23.45 2.50 8.11
N PHE A 184 -22.90 3.52 7.47
CA PHE A 184 -22.53 3.50 6.07
C PHE A 184 -21.05 3.80 5.94
N TYR A 185 -20.36 3.13 5.05
CA TYR A 185 -18.97 3.48 4.69
C TYR A 185 -18.88 3.77 3.21
N LYS A 186 -18.17 4.83 2.89
CA LYS A 186 -18.02 5.39 1.55
C LYS A 186 -16.56 5.44 1.18
N LEU A 187 -16.21 4.83 0.03
CA LEU A 187 -14.89 4.90 -0.57
C LEU A 187 -14.90 5.91 -1.71
N ILE A 188 -13.91 6.79 -1.73
CA ILE A 188 -13.67 7.79 -2.78
C ILE A 188 -12.24 7.63 -3.25
N SER A 189 -12.03 7.52 -4.57
CA SER A 189 -10.71 7.54 -5.19
C SER A 189 -10.84 8.08 -6.62
N GLY A 190 -10.37 9.31 -6.85
CA GLY A 190 -10.60 10.03 -8.10
C GLY A 190 -12.10 10.20 -8.39
N SER A 191 -12.56 9.71 -9.53
CA SER A 191 -13.97 9.71 -9.91
C SER A 191 -14.78 8.52 -9.35
N PHE A 192 -14.11 7.53 -8.77
CA PHE A 192 -14.79 6.38 -8.16
C PHE A 192 -15.38 6.75 -6.81
N VAL A 193 -16.66 6.45 -6.65
CA VAL A 193 -17.41 6.65 -5.40
C VAL A 193 -18.34 5.48 -5.20
N GLU A 194 -18.19 4.75 -4.11
CA GLU A 194 -19.09 3.66 -3.73
C GLU A 194 -19.41 3.71 -2.24
N THR A 195 -20.64 3.37 -1.87
CA THR A 195 -21.12 3.36 -0.49
C THR A 195 -21.79 2.04 -0.16
N LYS A 196 -21.45 1.48 1.01
CA LYS A 196 -22.09 0.25 1.52
C LYS A 196 -22.58 0.44 2.94
N LYS A 197 -23.51 -0.42 3.33
CA LYS A 197 -24.14 -0.44 4.65
C LYS A 197 -23.51 -1.53 5.51
N MET A 198 -23.34 -1.26 6.80
CA MET A 198 -22.93 -2.24 7.82
C MET A 198 -23.81 -2.12 9.07
N LEU A 199 -23.94 -3.22 9.82
CA LEU A 199 -24.74 -3.31 11.03
C LEU A 199 -23.85 -3.71 12.21
N LEU A 200 -23.73 -2.82 13.18
CA LEU A 200 -23.05 -3.08 14.46
C LEU A 200 -24.07 -3.59 15.49
N ILE A 201 -23.74 -4.70 16.12
CA ILE A 201 -24.51 -5.30 17.22
C ILE A 201 -23.57 -5.46 18.40
N LYS A 202 -23.97 -4.97 19.57
CA LYS A 202 -23.28 -5.19 20.85
C LYS A 202 -24.08 -6.12 21.72
#